data_644710dfa75132b2def0d095dbf3ece7
#
_entry.id   644710dfa75132b2def0d095dbf3ece7
#
_cell.length_a   1.000
_cell.length_b   1.000
_cell.length_c   1.000
_cell.angle_alpha   90.00
_cell.angle_beta   90.00
_cell.angle_gamma   90.00
#
_symmetry.space_group_name_H-M   'P 1'
#
loop_
_entity.id
_entity.type
_entity.pdbx_description
1 polymer ?
#
loop_
_entity_poly.entity_id
_entity_poly.type
_entity_poly.pdbx_seq_one_letter_code
_entity_poly.pdbx_strand_id
1 'polypeptide(L)'
;LLLRVLLELGFHAEPLSARPRWRRPPHEHVARTHMAVRVRIDDRDWLADVGFGSCMLTAPLDLAVAGPQQTTHEPARVVPLEGELRIERLLTGEWLPMYDLLLAPQKAVDLQAANWLISTHPASSFHQNLVVSRTRDEVRHVLVNTRLTTRRAGAEVEYRELDAAGLEQSLVEDFGLPIQDNFRPLFELLSVKQ
;
A
#
# COMPACT_ATOMS: atom_id res chain seq x y z
N LEU A 1 10.18 -8.06 -4.01
CA LEU A 1 11.50 -7.66 -3.52
C LEU A 1 11.68 -7.98 -2.03
N LEU A 2 10.80 -7.47 -1.11
CA LEU A 2 10.93 -7.69 0.35
C LEU A 2 11.07 -9.17 0.72
N LEU A 3 10.18 -10.05 0.24
CA LEU A 3 10.24 -11.49 0.51
C LEU A 3 11.62 -12.08 0.16
N ARG A 4 12.15 -11.74 -1.01
CA ARG A 4 13.46 -12.23 -1.46
C ARG A 4 14.58 -11.78 -0.51
N VAL A 5 14.58 -10.51 -0.12
CA VAL A 5 15.57 -9.96 0.83
C VAL A 5 15.49 -10.69 2.18
N LEU A 6 14.29 -10.90 2.70
CA LEU A 6 14.10 -11.62 3.97
C LEU A 6 14.62 -13.06 3.91
N LEU A 7 14.35 -13.78 2.82
CA LEU A 7 14.84 -15.14 2.61
C LEU A 7 16.38 -15.19 2.48
N GLU A 8 16.99 -14.24 1.75
CA GLU A 8 18.45 -14.14 1.62
C GLU A 8 19.12 -13.78 2.95
N LEU A 9 18.43 -13.06 3.84
CA LEU A 9 18.89 -12.78 5.22
C LEU A 9 18.65 -13.95 6.18
N GLY A 10 18.07 -15.05 5.74
CA GLY A 10 17.86 -16.25 6.54
C GLY A 10 16.58 -16.26 7.37
N PHE A 11 15.66 -15.33 7.16
CA PHE A 11 14.35 -15.35 7.83
C PHE A 11 13.45 -16.46 7.26
N HIS A 12 12.66 -17.08 8.12
CA HIS A 12 11.53 -17.89 7.69
C HIS A 12 10.39 -16.97 7.24
N ALA A 13 10.29 -16.75 5.94
CA ALA A 13 9.33 -15.83 5.33
C ALA A 13 8.55 -16.50 4.21
N GLU A 14 7.25 -16.19 4.13
CA GLU A 14 6.36 -16.74 3.10
C GLU A 14 5.33 -15.70 2.62
N PRO A 15 4.95 -15.77 1.34
CA PRO A 15 4.00 -14.83 0.79
C PRO A 15 2.57 -15.21 1.16
N LEU A 16 1.78 -14.22 1.54
CA LEU A 16 0.34 -14.32 1.77
C LEU A 16 -0.40 -13.44 0.76
N SER A 17 -1.59 -13.88 0.35
CA SER A 17 -2.48 -13.06 -0.48
C SER A 17 -3.50 -12.32 0.35
N ALA A 18 -3.83 -11.11 -0.09
CA ALA A 18 -4.81 -10.28 0.57
C ALA A 18 -5.78 -9.64 -0.41
N ARG A 19 -7.00 -9.42 0.07
CA ARG A 19 -8.08 -8.76 -0.63
C ARG A 19 -8.12 -7.29 -0.24
N PRO A 20 -7.80 -6.34 -1.13
CA PRO A 20 -7.84 -4.91 -0.81
C PRO A 20 -9.23 -4.46 -0.36
N ARG A 21 -9.27 -3.66 0.73
CA ARG A 21 -10.50 -3.08 1.31
C ARG A 21 -10.46 -1.56 1.40
N TRP A 22 -9.32 -0.98 1.12
CA TRP A 22 -9.11 0.45 1.27
C TRP A 22 -10.09 1.28 0.45
N ARG A 23 -10.91 2.08 1.14
CA ARG A 23 -11.96 2.94 0.56
C ARG A 23 -12.96 2.20 -0.34
N ARG A 24 -13.20 0.93 -0.06
CA ARG A 24 -14.16 0.10 -0.79
C ARG A 24 -15.39 -0.19 0.06
N PRO A 25 -16.58 -0.25 -0.55
CA PRO A 25 -17.79 -0.69 0.16
C PRO A 25 -17.59 -2.09 0.76
N PRO A 26 -18.14 -2.35 1.98
CA PRO A 26 -17.96 -3.65 2.65
C PRO A 26 -18.41 -4.87 1.84
N HIS A 27 -19.45 -4.68 1.00
CA HIS A 27 -20.05 -5.73 0.17
C HIS A 27 -19.38 -5.92 -1.20
N GLU A 28 -18.40 -5.11 -1.55
CA GLU A 28 -17.72 -5.22 -2.83
C GLU A 28 -16.83 -6.47 -2.90
N HIS A 29 -17.07 -7.30 -3.91
CA HIS A 29 -16.26 -8.48 -4.18
C HIS A 29 -15.10 -8.11 -5.10
N VAL A 30 -13.88 -8.10 -4.54
CA VAL A 30 -12.64 -7.82 -5.30
C VAL A 30 -11.69 -9.01 -5.23
N ALA A 31 -10.86 -9.19 -6.24
CA ALA A 31 -9.86 -10.26 -6.26
C ALA A 31 -8.78 -10.06 -5.17
N ARG A 32 -8.13 -11.15 -4.74
CA ARG A 32 -6.94 -11.09 -3.88
C ARG A 32 -5.73 -10.71 -4.72
N THR A 33 -5.49 -9.42 -4.83
CA THR A 33 -4.44 -8.86 -5.68
C THR A 33 -3.30 -8.21 -4.91
N HIS A 34 -3.39 -8.17 -3.59
CA HIS A 34 -2.31 -7.68 -2.75
C HIS A 34 -1.50 -8.84 -2.17
N MET A 35 -0.19 -8.66 -2.07
CA MET A 35 0.74 -9.59 -1.45
C MET A 35 1.38 -8.96 -0.22
N ALA A 36 1.25 -9.61 0.93
CA ALA A 36 1.99 -9.31 2.14
C ALA A 36 2.92 -10.48 2.48
N VAL A 37 3.78 -10.33 3.47
CA VAL A 37 4.75 -11.35 3.86
C VAL A 37 4.54 -11.72 5.32
N ARG A 38 4.35 -13.01 5.61
CA ARG A 38 4.46 -13.55 6.95
C ARG A 38 5.92 -13.86 7.25
N VAL A 39 6.40 -13.40 8.39
CA VAL A 39 7.77 -13.67 8.86
C VAL A 39 7.70 -14.32 10.23
N ARG A 40 8.36 -15.47 10.39
CA ARG A 40 8.45 -16.17 11.67
C ARG A 40 9.70 -15.74 12.43
N ILE A 41 9.52 -15.20 13.63
CA ILE A 41 10.62 -14.80 14.53
C ILE A 41 10.25 -15.25 15.95
N ASP A 42 11.12 -16.01 16.61
CA ASP A 42 10.95 -16.48 18.00
C ASP A 42 9.56 -17.08 18.27
N ASP A 43 9.15 -18.00 17.41
CA ASP A 43 7.85 -18.69 17.45
C ASP A 43 6.61 -17.78 17.30
N ARG A 44 6.79 -16.53 16.86
CA ARG A 44 5.72 -15.57 16.57
C ARG A 44 5.64 -15.28 15.08
N ASP A 45 4.42 -15.11 14.59
CA ASP A 45 4.15 -14.74 13.20
C ASP A 45 3.94 -13.23 13.09
N TRP A 46 4.78 -12.60 12.30
CA TRP A 46 4.75 -11.17 12.02
C TRP A 46 4.29 -10.90 10.60
N LEU A 47 3.46 -9.90 10.43
CA LEU A 47 3.08 -9.37 9.12
C LEU A 47 4.03 -8.24 8.73
N ALA A 48 4.74 -8.41 7.62
CA ALA A 48 5.55 -7.38 6.98
C ALA A 48 4.92 -6.98 5.64
N ASP A 49 4.60 -5.72 5.48
CA ASP A 49 3.99 -5.19 4.25
C ASP A 49 4.52 -3.79 3.94
N VAL A 50 5.26 -3.68 2.87
CA VAL A 50 5.83 -2.41 2.35
C VAL A 50 5.19 -2.02 1.01
N GLY A 51 4.13 -2.73 0.58
CA GLY A 51 3.59 -2.65 -0.77
C GLY A 51 2.18 -2.09 -0.88
N PHE A 52 1.50 -1.75 0.22
CA PHE A 52 0.11 -1.29 0.16
C PHE A 52 -0.05 0.21 -0.18
N GLY A 53 0.96 0.81 -0.79
CA GLY A 53 0.90 2.17 -1.30
C GLY A 53 0.61 3.22 -0.23
N SER A 54 -0.44 4.01 -0.41
CA SER A 54 -0.79 5.16 0.43
C SER A 54 -1.06 4.84 1.91
N CYS A 55 -1.29 3.56 2.23
CA CYS A 55 -1.61 3.09 3.57
C CYS A 55 -0.62 2.05 4.09
N MET A 56 0.52 1.90 3.44
CA MET A 56 1.55 0.94 3.81
C MET A 56 1.85 0.98 5.31
N LEU A 57 2.01 -0.20 5.90
CA LEU A 57 2.46 -0.36 7.28
C LEU A 57 3.90 0.17 7.43
N THR A 58 4.18 0.87 8.52
CA THR A 58 5.51 1.43 8.81
C THR A 58 6.21 0.72 9.96
N ALA A 59 5.61 -0.38 10.43
CA ALA A 59 6.22 -1.37 11.30
C ALA A 59 5.56 -2.74 11.05
N PRO A 60 6.23 -3.86 11.33
CA PRO A 60 5.60 -5.18 11.33
C PRO A 60 4.48 -5.25 12.38
N LEU A 61 3.45 -6.04 12.11
CA LEU A 61 2.39 -6.35 13.06
C LEU A 61 2.51 -7.78 13.55
N ASP A 62 2.38 -7.99 14.85
CA ASP A 62 2.22 -9.32 15.44
C ASP A 62 0.82 -9.86 15.12
N LEU A 63 0.74 -10.96 14.38
CA LEU A 63 -0.54 -11.54 13.95
C LEU A 63 -1.36 -12.14 15.10
N ALA A 64 -0.77 -12.40 16.25
CA ALA A 64 -1.47 -12.92 17.44
C ALA A 64 -2.06 -11.81 18.33
N VAL A 65 -1.70 -10.55 18.11
CA VAL A 65 -2.16 -9.41 18.92
C VAL A 65 -3.38 -8.76 18.27
N ALA A 66 -4.55 -8.97 18.87
CA ALA A 66 -5.83 -8.43 18.38
C ALA A 66 -6.10 -6.95 18.74
N GLY A 67 -5.19 -6.29 19.44
CA GLY A 67 -5.34 -4.88 19.83
C GLY A 67 -4.61 -3.90 18.92
N PRO A 68 -4.70 -2.59 19.20
CA PRO A 68 -3.90 -1.59 18.52
C PRO A 68 -2.42 -1.82 18.72
N GLN A 69 -1.67 -1.84 17.63
CA GLN A 69 -0.22 -1.93 17.59
C GLN A 69 0.34 -0.62 17.03
N GLN A 70 1.32 -0.05 17.75
CA GLN A 70 1.93 1.22 17.34
C GLN A 70 2.84 1.01 16.14
N THR A 71 2.78 1.90 15.18
CA THR A 71 3.73 2.01 14.08
C THR A 71 4.38 3.40 14.12
N THR A 72 5.34 3.66 13.25
CA THR A 72 5.99 4.98 13.17
C THR A 72 4.99 6.10 12.81
N HIS A 73 3.91 5.76 12.09
CA HIS A 73 2.92 6.75 11.64
C HIS A 73 1.58 6.54 12.35
N GLU A 74 0.72 5.72 11.78
CA GLU A 74 -0.61 5.50 12.34
C GLU A 74 -0.69 4.11 12.99
N PRO A 75 -1.34 3.97 14.15
CA PRO A 75 -1.59 2.66 14.73
C PRO A 75 -2.32 1.74 13.75
N ALA A 76 -1.99 0.46 13.79
CA ALA A 76 -2.68 -0.57 13.04
C ALA A 76 -3.17 -1.69 13.97
N ARG A 77 -4.12 -2.50 13.53
CA ARG A 77 -4.58 -3.66 14.28
C ARG A 77 -4.93 -4.82 13.39
N VAL A 78 -4.91 -6.00 13.99
CA VAL A 78 -5.35 -7.26 13.39
C VAL A 78 -6.73 -7.60 13.95
N VAL A 79 -7.70 -7.81 13.08
CA VAL A 79 -9.07 -8.18 13.45
C VAL A 79 -9.38 -9.56 12.88
N PRO A 80 -9.63 -10.57 13.72
CA PRO A 80 -10.03 -11.90 13.25
C PRO A 80 -11.34 -11.87 12.48
N LEU A 81 -11.37 -12.56 11.34
CA LEU A 81 -12.56 -12.87 10.56
C LEU A 81 -12.69 -14.38 10.39
N GLU A 82 -13.80 -14.85 9.85
CA GLU A 82 -13.96 -16.25 9.51
C GLU A 82 -12.97 -16.66 8.39
N GLY A 83 -11.92 -17.41 8.75
CA GLY A 83 -10.89 -17.89 7.82
C GLY A 83 -9.87 -16.86 7.32
N GLU A 84 -9.95 -15.60 7.74
CA GLU A 84 -9.06 -14.52 7.33
C GLU A 84 -8.72 -13.60 8.52
N LEU A 85 -7.75 -12.72 8.33
CA LEU A 85 -7.45 -11.62 9.25
C LEU A 85 -7.66 -10.30 8.52
N ARG A 86 -8.43 -9.39 9.07
CA ARG A 86 -8.52 -8.02 8.57
C ARG A 86 -7.42 -7.17 9.18
N ILE A 87 -6.71 -6.47 8.32
CA ILE A 87 -5.74 -5.46 8.74
C ILE A 87 -6.40 -4.10 8.62
N GLU A 88 -6.39 -3.36 9.73
CA GLU A 88 -6.96 -2.01 9.81
C GLU A 88 -5.91 -1.03 10.33
N ARG A 89 -6.04 0.23 9.94
CA ARG A 89 -5.26 1.35 10.46
C ARG A 89 -6.18 2.41 11.05
N LEU A 90 -5.68 3.11 12.07
CA LEU A 90 -6.37 4.25 12.65
C LEU A 90 -6.03 5.50 11.83
N LEU A 91 -7.04 6.16 11.28
CA LEU A 91 -6.88 7.40 10.54
C LEU A 91 -7.99 8.37 10.93
N THR A 92 -7.62 9.58 11.36
CA THR A 92 -8.59 10.62 11.77
C THR A 92 -9.60 10.15 12.83
N GLY A 93 -9.15 9.28 13.75
CA GLY A 93 -9.99 8.74 14.83
C GLY A 93 -10.84 7.52 14.44
N GLU A 94 -10.78 7.04 13.20
CA GLU A 94 -11.54 5.91 12.71
C GLU A 94 -10.63 4.73 12.29
N TRP A 95 -11.07 3.50 12.60
CA TRP A 95 -10.44 2.29 12.10
C TRP A 95 -10.92 1.98 10.69
N LEU A 96 -10.00 2.08 9.74
CA LEU A 96 -10.29 1.86 8.32
C LEU A 96 -9.65 0.56 7.84
N PRO A 97 -10.42 -0.32 7.18
CA PRO A 97 -9.90 -1.57 6.65
C PRO A 97 -8.91 -1.32 5.51
N MET A 98 -7.75 -1.95 5.61
CA MET A 98 -6.75 -1.96 4.54
C MET A 98 -7.00 -3.14 3.61
N TYR A 99 -6.97 -4.35 4.16
CA TYR A 99 -7.19 -5.59 3.40
C TYR A 99 -7.57 -6.75 4.32
N ASP A 100 -8.18 -7.79 3.71
CA ASP A 100 -8.44 -9.08 4.35
C ASP A 100 -7.35 -10.06 3.90
N LEU A 101 -6.58 -10.57 4.86
CA LEU A 101 -5.39 -11.41 4.68
C LEU A 101 -5.75 -12.88 4.81
N LEU A 102 -5.42 -13.69 3.82
CA LEU A 102 -5.52 -15.15 3.89
C LEU A 102 -4.23 -15.72 4.48
N LEU A 103 -4.34 -16.50 5.56
CA LEU A 103 -3.16 -17.06 6.25
C LEU A 103 -2.50 -18.26 5.53
N ALA A 104 -3.13 -18.79 4.49
CA ALA A 104 -2.55 -19.86 3.70
C ALA A 104 -1.41 -19.33 2.80
N PRO A 105 -0.21 -19.93 2.87
CA PRO A 105 0.91 -19.54 2.00
C PRO A 105 0.55 -19.67 0.53
N GLN A 106 1.00 -18.71 -0.28
CA GLN A 106 0.69 -18.64 -1.69
C GLN A 106 1.85 -19.13 -2.54
N LYS A 107 1.52 -19.76 -3.67
CA LYS A 107 2.53 -20.13 -4.66
C LYS A 107 2.83 -18.96 -5.60
N ALA A 108 4.04 -18.93 -6.13
CA ALA A 108 4.47 -17.87 -7.05
C ALA A 108 3.56 -17.73 -8.27
N VAL A 109 3.02 -18.84 -8.79
CA VAL A 109 2.12 -18.85 -9.95
C VAL A 109 0.79 -18.12 -9.67
N ASP A 110 0.24 -18.23 -8.45
CA ASP A 110 -1.00 -17.55 -8.06
C ASP A 110 -0.77 -16.04 -7.95
N LEU A 111 0.38 -15.65 -7.40
CA LEU A 111 0.79 -14.24 -7.32
C LEU A 111 1.08 -13.64 -8.70
N GLN A 112 1.62 -14.43 -9.63
CA GLN A 112 1.81 -13.99 -11.02
C GLN A 112 0.49 -13.70 -11.71
N ALA A 113 -0.52 -14.55 -11.53
CA ALA A 113 -1.86 -14.34 -12.08
C ALA A 113 -2.50 -13.06 -11.51
N ALA A 114 -2.39 -12.84 -10.20
CA ALA A 114 -2.87 -11.62 -9.55
C ALA A 114 -2.14 -10.36 -10.07
N ASN A 115 -0.82 -10.43 -10.21
CA ASN A 115 -0.01 -9.34 -10.75
C ASN A 115 -0.37 -9.04 -12.21
N TRP A 116 -0.54 -10.07 -13.03
CA TRP A 116 -0.98 -9.90 -14.42
C TRP A 116 -2.34 -9.19 -14.49
N LEU A 117 -3.30 -9.58 -13.67
CA LEU A 117 -4.62 -8.94 -13.61
C LEU A 117 -4.50 -7.44 -13.31
N ILE A 118 -3.76 -7.06 -12.25
CA ILE A 118 -3.69 -5.63 -11.85
C ILE A 118 -2.84 -4.79 -12.79
N SER A 119 -1.87 -5.38 -13.49
CA SER A 119 -0.97 -4.65 -14.40
C SER A 119 -1.51 -4.50 -15.83
N THR A 120 -2.47 -5.34 -16.26
CA THR A 120 -2.90 -5.37 -17.66
C THR A 120 -4.40 -5.18 -17.86
N HIS A 121 -5.24 -5.49 -16.86
CA HIS A 121 -6.69 -5.38 -17.02
C HIS A 121 -7.12 -3.92 -17.18
N PRO A 122 -7.89 -3.57 -18.25
CA PRO A 122 -8.27 -2.17 -18.51
C PRO A 122 -9.01 -1.48 -17.36
N ALA A 123 -9.79 -2.21 -16.55
CA ALA A 123 -10.48 -1.68 -15.38
C ALA A 123 -9.61 -1.63 -14.13
N SER A 124 -8.33 -2.00 -14.20
CA SER A 124 -7.42 -1.86 -13.07
C SER A 124 -7.16 -0.40 -12.74
N SER A 125 -7.27 -0.05 -11.46
CA SER A 125 -6.94 1.29 -10.98
C SER A 125 -5.51 1.71 -11.33
N PHE A 126 -4.56 0.77 -11.35
CA PHE A 126 -3.17 1.04 -11.71
C PHE A 126 -2.95 1.22 -13.21
N HIS A 127 -3.90 0.76 -14.04
CA HIS A 127 -3.87 1.01 -15.48
C HIS A 127 -4.49 2.37 -15.84
N GLN A 128 -5.38 2.86 -14.98
CA GLN A 128 -6.15 4.09 -15.25
C GLN A 128 -5.61 5.32 -14.56
N ASN A 129 -4.76 5.17 -13.52
CA ASN A 129 -4.30 6.26 -12.69
C ASN A 129 -2.78 6.24 -12.50
N LEU A 130 -2.20 7.43 -12.42
CA LEU A 130 -0.87 7.62 -11.87
C LEU A 130 -0.99 7.56 -10.35
N VAL A 131 -0.36 6.56 -9.72
CA VAL A 131 -0.37 6.42 -8.27
C VAL A 131 1.07 6.29 -7.79
N VAL A 132 1.51 7.22 -6.98
CA VAL A 132 2.85 7.20 -6.36
C VAL A 132 2.70 7.44 -4.86
N SER A 133 3.45 6.71 -4.06
CA SER A 133 3.50 6.96 -2.62
C SER A 133 4.91 6.80 -2.09
N ARG A 134 5.28 7.67 -1.16
CA ARG A 134 6.54 7.62 -0.44
C ARG A 134 6.30 7.94 1.03
N THR A 135 6.82 7.10 1.89
CA THR A 135 6.87 7.37 3.32
C THR A 135 8.33 7.50 3.71
N ARG A 136 8.69 8.63 4.27
CA ARG A 136 10.05 8.90 4.76
C ARG A 136 9.94 9.71 6.05
N ASP A 137 10.72 9.30 7.04
CA ASP A 137 10.70 9.89 8.38
C ASP A 137 9.24 9.92 8.92
N GLU A 138 8.74 11.07 9.31
CA GLU A 138 7.35 11.24 9.80
C GLU A 138 6.37 11.71 8.71
N VAL A 139 6.82 11.77 7.46
CA VAL A 139 6.04 12.33 6.35
C VAL A 139 5.65 11.24 5.36
N ARG A 140 4.38 11.25 4.99
CA ARG A 140 3.83 10.40 3.95
C ARG A 140 3.29 11.25 2.80
N HIS A 141 3.90 11.13 1.62
CA HIS A 141 3.42 11.71 0.38
C HIS A 141 2.63 10.67 -0.42
N VAL A 142 1.48 11.06 -0.93
CA VAL A 142 0.64 10.24 -1.81
C VAL A 142 0.16 11.09 -2.95
N LEU A 143 0.53 10.71 -4.16
CA LEU A 143 0.07 11.32 -5.39
C LEU A 143 -0.91 10.37 -6.08
N VAL A 144 -2.09 10.86 -6.42
CA VAL A 144 -3.05 10.19 -7.29
C VAL A 144 -3.44 11.15 -8.40
N ASN A 145 -3.01 10.84 -9.61
CA ASN A 145 -3.09 11.73 -10.78
C ASN A 145 -2.43 13.09 -10.47
N THR A 146 -3.21 14.14 -10.34
CA THR A 146 -2.75 15.51 -10.05
C THR A 146 -2.84 15.88 -8.57
N ARG A 147 -3.49 15.05 -7.77
CA ARG A 147 -3.72 15.34 -6.35
C ARG A 147 -2.61 14.81 -5.45
N LEU A 148 -1.79 15.71 -4.94
CA LEU A 148 -0.81 15.41 -3.90
C LEU A 148 -1.44 15.54 -2.51
N THR A 149 -1.27 14.51 -1.70
CA THR A 149 -1.67 14.48 -0.30
C THR A 149 -0.41 14.32 0.56
N THR A 150 -0.21 15.22 1.51
CA THR A 150 0.89 15.13 2.49
C THR A 150 0.31 14.92 3.89
N ARG A 151 0.80 13.89 4.59
CA ARG A 151 0.43 13.59 5.97
C ARG A 151 1.67 13.57 6.85
N ARG A 152 1.55 14.21 8.01
CA ARG A 152 2.54 14.17 9.09
C ARG A 152 1.85 13.72 10.37
N ALA A 153 2.56 12.98 11.21
CA ALA A 153 2.03 12.57 12.50
C ALA A 153 1.63 13.81 13.34
N GLY A 154 0.39 13.80 13.85
CA GLY A 154 -0.14 14.89 14.69
C GLY A 154 -0.48 16.21 13.96
N ALA A 155 -0.36 16.27 12.62
CA ALA A 155 -0.70 17.44 11.83
C ALA A 155 -1.95 17.23 10.96
N GLU A 156 -2.56 18.31 10.50
CA GLU A 156 -3.61 18.27 9.51
C GLU A 156 -3.09 17.72 8.17
N VAL A 157 -4.00 17.12 7.40
CA VAL A 157 -3.70 16.58 6.08
C VAL A 157 -3.68 17.72 5.08
N GLU A 158 -2.56 17.89 4.40
CA GLU A 158 -2.40 18.88 3.33
C GLU A 158 -2.78 18.27 1.97
N TYR A 159 -3.50 19.05 1.15
CA TYR A 159 -3.88 18.66 -0.21
C TYR A 159 -3.43 19.74 -1.19
N ARG A 160 -2.84 19.33 -2.29
CA ARG A 160 -2.44 20.20 -3.40
C ARG A 160 -2.88 19.59 -4.72
N GLU A 161 -3.55 20.36 -5.56
CA GLU A 161 -3.74 20.02 -6.97
C GLU A 161 -2.54 20.56 -7.76
N LEU A 162 -1.96 19.71 -8.59
CA LEU A 162 -0.73 20.00 -9.33
C LEU A 162 -1.06 20.17 -10.82
N ASP A 163 -0.49 21.16 -11.45
CA ASP A 163 -0.38 21.25 -12.91
C ASP A 163 0.77 20.36 -13.43
N ALA A 164 1.00 20.36 -14.73
CA ALA A 164 2.04 19.53 -15.34
C ALA A 164 3.44 19.80 -14.79
N ALA A 165 3.78 21.08 -14.56
CA ALA A 165 5.07 21.47 -13.99
C ALA A 165 5.19 21.06 -12.52
N GLY A 166 4.13 21.25 -11.74
CA GLY A 166 4.03 20.82 -10.36
C GLY A 166 4.12 19.29 -10.20
N LEU A 167 3.54 18.52 -11.13
CA LEU A 167 3.67 17.07 -11.17
C LEU A 167 5.13 16.65 -11.37
N GLU A 168 5.81 17.22 -12.37
CA GLU A 168 7.21 16.94 -12.66
C GLU A 168 8.09 17.26 -11.44
N GLN A 169 7.91 18.45 -10.87
CA GLN A 169 8.63 18.88 -9.68
C GLN A 169 8.39 17.94 -8.48
N SER A 170 7.14 17.64 -8.18
CA SER A 170 6.80 16.77 -7.04
C SER A 170 7.34 15.35 -7.19
N LEU A 171 7.29 14.76 -8.40
CA LEU A 171 7.86 13.43 -8.63
C LEU A 171 9.35 13.39 -8.37
N VAL A 172 10.09 14.45 -8.69
CA VAL A 172 11.54 14.56 -8.42
C VAL A 172 11.81 14.84 -6.95
N GLU A 173 11.20 15.89 -6.39
CA GLU A 173 11.56 16.40 -5.06
C GLU A 173 10.91 15.58 -3.94
N ASP A 174 9.58 15.34 -4.00
CA ASP A 174 8.85 14.65 -2.94
C ASP A 174 9.03 13.13 -3.03
N PHE A 175 9.06 12.57 -4.26
CA PHE A 175 9.14 11.12 -4.46
C PHE A 175 10.53 10.61 -4.82
N GLY A 176 11.45 11.47 -5.27
CA GLY A 176 12.82 11.10 -5.66
C GLY A 176 12.87 10.24 -6.92
N LEU A 177 11.92 10.40 -7.82
CA LEU A 177 11.84 9.66 -9.08
C LEU A 177 12.50 10.46 -10.21
N PRO A 178 13.41 9.87 -10.98
CA PRO A 178 13.94 10.50 -12.16
C PRO A 178 12.86 10.61 -13.23
N ILE A 179 12.65 11.80 -13.78
CA ILE A 179 11.70 12.03 -14.87
C ILE A 179 12.43 11.92 -16.21
N GLN A 180 11.82 11.20 -17.13
CA GLN A 180 12.28 11.09 -18.52
C GLN A 180 11.37 11.96 -19.40
N ASP A 181 11.90 12.50 -20.49
CA ASP A 181 11.18 13.40 -21.39
C ASP A 181 9.90 12.80 -21.98
N ASN A 182 9.80 11.48 -22.10
CA ASN A 182 8.62 10.78 -22.58
C ASN A 182 7.43 10.78 -21.59
N PHE A 183 7.58 11.25 -20.37
CA PHE A 183 6.48 11.39 -19.40
C PHE A 183 5.71 12.72 -19.53
N ARG A 184 6.28 13.75 -20.15
CA ARG A 184 5.61 15.07 -20.30
C ARG A 184 4.22 15.01 -20.91
N PRO A 185 3.97 14.27 -22.03
CA PRO A 185 2.63 14.16 -22.60
C PRO A 185 1.61 13.53 -21.63
N LEU A 186 2.05 12.64 -20.75
CA LEU A 186 1.17 12.06 -19.71
C LEU A 186 0.76 13.12 -18.69
N PHE A 187 1.69 13.99 -18.27
CA PHE A 187 1.40 15.03 -17.29
C PHE A 187 0.42 16.08 -17.85
N GLU A 188 0.60 16.47 -19.10
CA GLU A 188 -0.34 17.35 -19.79
C GLU A 188 -1.74 16.73 -19.86
N LEU A 189 -1.83 15.45 -20.24
CA LEU A 189 -3.11 14.71 -20.31
C LEU A 189 -3.81 14.63 -18.95
N LEU A 190 -3.06 14.39 -17.86
CA LEU A 190 -3.61 14.31 -16.50
C LEU A 190 -4.11 15.67 -16.00
N SER A 191 -3.42 16.76 -16.38
CA SER A 191 -3.80 18.13 -15.96
C SER A 191 -5.07 18.65 -16.65
N VAL A 192 -5.42 18.13 -17.83
CA VAL A 192 -6.61 18.52 -18.60
C VAL A 192 -7.88 17.76 -18.20
N LYS A 193 -7.74 16.60 -17.51
CA LYS A 193 -8.88 15.75 -17.10
C LYS A 193 -9.56 16.18 -15.80
N GLN A 194 -9.35 17.41 -15.33
CA GLN A 194 -9.98 17.98 -14.14
C GLN A 194 -11.40 18.48 -14.41
#